data_130351e5da9b0b7c0f4ecc346c32163c
#
_entry.id   130351e5da9b0b7c0f4ecc346c32163c
#
_cell.length_a   1.000
_cell.length_b   1.000
_cell.length_c   1.000
_cell.angle_alpha   90.00
_cell.angle_beta   90.00
_cell.angle_gamma   90.00
#
_symmetry.space_group_name_H-M   'P 1'
#
loop_
_entity.id
_entity.type
_entity.pdbx_description
1 polymer ?
#
loop_
_entity_poly.entity_id
_entity_poly.type
_entity_poly.pdbx_seq_one_letter_code
_entity_poly.pdbx_strand_id
1 'polypeptide(L)'
;TVSPNPLGAREGHISFTLGSLTETVTVKQGAGETGNMESDARTLAAKMYAGINIGNTLEACDNKSKIAGETLWGNPKVSEAYVKGLKALGFNAVRIPCAWDYYIVNPSTYEIDAVWLDRVSEVVGYCVANDMYAIVNIHWDGGWLEESITHGYSSEVDAKQKAIWTQIANKLNAYDEHLLFAGCNEPGQQDQGNVGTSAIDVILKYEQTFIDAVRATGGNNASRCLIVQGPYTNIDKTVNDYTMPKDEVPDRLMVEVHFYDPYQFTMMNHDETWSNVFLYWGKDNHVSGSIHNATGYEEDYVKQQFQKMKTAYADKGIPVIVGEYSAMKRTKEDKIEGTSELAYPDIDQEMHNKSRAYWNEVVTREAKNHGCVPFYWETGGDMNRGTGTAK
;
A
#
# COMPACT_ATOMS: atom_id res chain seq x y z
N THR A 1 -16.92 -21.58 -16.25
CA THR A 1 -15.60 -20.97 -16.57
C THR A 1 -14.59 -21.44 -15.55
N VAL A 2 -13.43 -21.88 -16.00
CA VAL A 2 -12.30 -22.22 -15.12
C VAL A 2 -11.48 -20.94 -14.95
N SER A 3 -11.22 -20.54 -13.71
CA SER A 3 -10.38 -19.38 -13.43
C SER A 3 -8.97 -19.57 -13.99
N PRO A 4 -8.27 -18.50 -14.42
CA PRO A 4 -6.85 -18.57 -14.76
C PRO A 4 -6.06 -19.27 -13.65
N ASN A 5 -5.03 -20.03 -14.01
CA ASN A 5 -4.17 -20.71 -13.06
C ASN A 5 -2.76 -20.11 -13.13
N PRO A 6 -2.43 -19.08 -12.34
CA PRO A 6 -1.08 -18.55 -12.26
C PRO A 6 -0.16 -19.46 -11.43
N LEU A 7 -0.72 -20.41 -10.70
CA LEU A 7 -0.03 -21.36 -9.85
C LEU A 7 0.27 -22.66 -10.61
N GLY A 8 1.10 -23.53 -10.05
CA GLY A 8 1.47 -24.82 -10.64
C GLY A 8 0.30 -25.65 -11.15
N ALA A 9 0.58 -26.70 -11.91
CA ALA A 9 -0.45 -27.56 -12.48
C ALA A 9 -1.47 -28.00 -11.42
N ARG A 10 -2.75 -27.88 -11.74
CA ARG A 10 -3.84 -28.29 -10.83
C ARG A 10 -4.84 -29.20 -11.53
N GLU A 11 -5.50 -30.02 -10.74
CA GLU A 11 -6.56 -30.91 -11.17
C GLU A 11 -7.82 -30.67 -10.33
N GLY A 12 -8.96 -30.65 -10.97
CA GLY A 12 -10.26 -30.54 -10.33
C GLY A 12 -11.24 -31.52 -10.92
N HIS A 13 -12.28 -31.85 -10.18
CA HIS A 13 -13.29 -32.81 -10.60
C HIS A 13 -14.67 -32.14 -10.63
N ILE A 14 -15.42 -32.38 -11.71
CA ILE A 14 -16.82 -31.98 -11.82
C ILE A 14 -17.67 -33.26 -11.89
N SER A 15 -18.53 -33.45 -10.90
CA SER A 15 -19.43 -34.62 -10.87
C SER A 15 -20.83 -34.21 -11.31
N PHE A 16 -21.38 -34.99 -12.21
CA PHE A 16 -22.76 -34.86 -12.67
C PHE A 16 -23.57 -36.03 -12.12
N THR A 17 -24.62 -35.79 -11.38
CA THR A 17 -25.47 -36.80 -10.76
C THR A 17 -26.88 -36.71 -11.31
N LEU A 18 -27.40 -37.85 -11.80
CA LEU A 18 -28.78 -38.02 -12.24
C LEU A 18 -29.35 -39.29 -11.59
N GLY A 19 -30.16 -39.13 -10.58
CA GLY A 19 -30.66 -40.28 -9.79
C GLY A 19 -29.52 -40.98 -9.05
N SER A 20 -29.32 -42.28 -9.31
CA SER A 20 -28.21 -43.06 -8.73
C SER A 20 -26.97 -43.12 -9.61
N LEU A 21 -26.99 -42.49 -10.77
CA LEU A 21 -25.83 -42.42 -11.69
C LEU A 21 -25.02 -41.14 -11.41
N THR A 22 -23.72 -41.32 -11.26
CA THR A 22 -22.77 -40.22 -11.12
C THR A 22 -21.60 -40.42 -12.07
N GLU A 23 -21.38 -39.42 -12.91
CA GLU A 23 -20.20 -39.33 -13.79
C GLU A 23 -19.31 -38.18 -13.35
N THR A 24 -18.01 -38.40 -13.37
CA THR A 24 -17.02 -37.39 -12.96
C THR A 24 -16.09 -37.04 -14.10
N VAL A 25 -16.02 -35.77 -14.44
CA VAL A 25 -15.06 -35.22 -15.41
C VAL A 25 -13.90 -34.63 -14.66
N THR A 26 -12.71 -35.11 -14.97
CA THR A 26 -11.46 -34.53 -14.47
C THR A 26 -11.03 -33.36 -15.36
N VAL A 27 -10.91 -32.17 -14.76
CA VAL A 27 -10.39 -30.98 -15.44
C VAL A 27 -8.94 -30.77 -14.99
N LYS A 28 -8.01 -30.88 -15.92
CA LYS A 28 -6.60 -30.61 -15.69
C LYS A 28 -6.25 -29.25 -16.28
N GLN A 29 -5.62 -28.43 -15.49
CA GLN A 29 -5.06 -27.15 -15.92
C GLN A 29 -3.55 -27.19 -15.69
N GLY A 30 -2.78 -27.03 -16.77
CA GLY A 30 -1.32 -26.99 -16.70
C GLY A 30 -0.83 -25.87 -15.79
N ALA A 31 0.40 -25.96 -15.33
CA ALA A 31 1.07 -24.80 -14.73
C ALA A 31 1.03 -23.66 -15.75
N GLY A 32 0.71 -22.45 -15.28
CA GLY A 32 1.03 -21.25 -16.03
C GLY A 32 2.54 -21.24 -16.32
N GLU A 33 2.96 -20.64 -17.42
CA GLU A 33 4.39 -20.40 -17.62
C GLU A 33 4.94 -19.69 -16.39
N THR A 34 6.11 -20.12 -15.91
CA THR A 34 6.84 -19.38 -14.88
C THR A 34 7.12 -18.00 -15.50
N GLY A 35 6.42 -16.99 -15.00
CA GLY A 35 6.47 -15.66 -15.57
C GLY A 35 7.89 -15.09 -15.50
N ASN A 36 8.14 -14.06 -16.27
CA ASN A 36 9.42 -13.39 -16.34
C ASN A 36 9.79 -12.77 -14.97
N MET A 37 10.99 -13.05 -14.47
CA MET A 37 11.59 -12.48 -13.26
C MET A 37 12.91 -11.74 -13.59
N GLU A 38 13.09 -11.33 -14.84
CA GLU A 38 14.38 -10.78 -15.32
C GLU A 38 14.59 -9.31 -14.92
N SER A 39 13.52 -8.55 -14.71
CA SER A 39 13.63 -7.13 -14.37
C SER A 39 14.27 -6.93 -13.00
N ASP A 40 15.35 -6.16 -12.94
CA ASP A 40 15.83 -5.57 -11.71
C ASP A 40 14.83 -4.53 -11.17
N ALA A 41 15.04 -4.03 -9.95
CA ALA A 41 14.17 -3.06 -9.32
C ALA A 41 13.99 -1.79 -10.16
N ARG A 42 15.06 -1.30 -10.80
CA ARG A 42 15.04 -0.09 -11.61
C ARG A 42 14.23 -0.26 -12.89
N THR A 43 14.44 -1.36 -13.59
CA THR A 43 13.69 -1.71 -14.79
C THR A 43 12.22 -1.90 -14.46
N LEU A 44 11.91 -2.59 -13.34
CA LEU A 44 10.55 -2.83 -12.91
C LEU A 44 9.83 -1.54 -12.50
N ALA A 45 10.49 -0.67 -11.73
CA ALA A 45 9.93 0.63 -11.35
C ALA A 45 9.63 1.50 -12.57
N ALA A 46 10.47 1.46 -13.61
CA ALA A 46 10.24 2.19 -14.86
C ALA A 46 9.01 1.70 -15.64
N LYS A 47 8.57 0.45 -15.42
CA LYS A 47 7.35 -0.12 -16.01
C LYS A 47 6.08 0.34 -15.26
N MET A 48 6.19 0.69 -13.97
CA MET A 48 5.06 1.17 -13.14
C MET A 48 4.95 2.70 -13.28
N TYR A 49 3.89 3.18 -13.96
CA TYR A 49 3.78 4.62 -14.25
C TYR A 49 2.61 5.33 -13.55
N ALA A 50 1.60 4.59 -13.09
CA ALA A 50 0.46 5.15 -12.35
C ALA A 50 -0.06 4.09 -11.37
N GLY A 51 0.13 4.35 -10.09
CA GLY A 51 -0.26 3.48 -8.99
C GLY A 51 -1.49 4.00 -8.24
N ILE A 52 -2.26 3.06 -7.68
CA ILE A 52 -3.41 3.33 -6.83
C ILE A 52 -3.48 2.29 -5.71
N ASN A 53 -3.91 2.72 -4.51
CA ASN A 53 -4.19 1.80 -3.42
C ASN A 53 -5.64 1.29 -3.48
N ILE A 54 -5.85 0.02 -3.12
CA ILE A 54 -7.17 -0.51 -2.76
C ILE A 54 -7.32 -0.39 -1.24
N GLY A 55 -7.36 0.84 -0.75
CA GLY A 55 -7.41 1.12 0.69
C GLY A 55 -8.79 0.87 1.31
N ASN A 56 -8.81 0.69 2.61
CA ASN A 56 -9.99 0.40 3.44
C ASN A 56 -10.74 -0.87 3.02
N THR A 57 -9.99 -1.92 2.63
CA THR A 57 -10.56 -3.22 2.24
C THR A 57 -9.82 -4.38 2.91
N LEU A 58 -8.77 -4.94 2.29
CA LEU A 58 -8.10 -6.14 2.80
C LEU A 58 -7.31 -5.89 4.08
N GLU A 59 -6.98 -4.65 4.42
CA GLU A 59 -6.35 -4.24 5.67
C GLU A 59 -7.34 -3.92 6.79
N ALA A 60 -8.66 -3.88 6.49
CA ALA A 60 -9.64 -3.45 7.46
C ALA A 60 -9.72 -4.39 8.67
N CYS A 61 -9.45 -3.85 9.85
CA CYS A 61 -9.46 -4.58 11.11
C CYS A 61 -9.94 -3.70 12.29
N ASP A 62 -10.35 -4.34 13.38
CA ASP A 62 -10.78 -3.69 14.61
C ASP A 62 -10.07 -4.32 15.81
N ASN A 63 -9.16 -3.54 16.42
CA ASN A 63 -8.38 -3.98 17.59
C ASN A 63 -9.26 -4.22 18.82
N LYS A 64 -10.39 -3.54 18.96
CA LYS A 64 -11.28 -3.69 20.10
C LYS A 64 -12.00 -5.03 20.05
N SER A 65 -12.52 -5.40 18.89
CA SER A 65 -13.23 -6.65 18.66
C SER A 65 -12.27 -7.79 18.26
N LYS A 66 -11.01 -7.48 17.94
CA LYS A 66 -9.98 -8.42 17.44
C LYS A 66 -10.46 -9.19 16.22
N ILE A 67 -10.98 -8.47 15.25
CA ILE A 67 -11.47 -9.02 13.99
C ILE A 67 -10.84 -8.27 12.81
N ALA A 68 -10.72 -8.95 11.68
CA ALA A 68 -10.47 -8.34 10.40
C ALA A 68 -11.52 -8.80 9.38
N GLY A 69 -11.72 -8.00 8.33
CA GLY A 69 -12.69 -8.34 7.30
C GLY A 69 -12.72 -7.34 6.18
N GLU A 70 -12.63 -7.82 4.96
CA GLU A 70 -12.54 -7.01 3.74
C GLU A 70 -13.65 -5.94 3.59
N THR A 71 -14.78 -6.15 4.26
CA THR A 71 -15.92 -5.20 4.21
C THR A 71 -16.13 -4.44 5.52
N LEU A 72 -15.22 -4.60 6.49
CA LEU A 72 -15.40 -4.11 7.87
C LEU A 72 -15.51 -2.58 7.93
N TRP A 73 -14.78 -1.87 7.07
CA TRP A 73 -14.79 -0.41 7.01
C TRP A 73 -15.71 0.15 5.90
N GLY A 74 -16.70 -0.66 5.45
CA GLY A 74 -17.80 -0.22 4.61
C GLY A 74 -17.60 -0.33 3.10
N ASN A 75 -16.42 -0.72 2.63
CA ASN A 75 -16.22 -1.01 1.22
C ASN A 75 -16.74 -2.41 0.85
N PRO A 76 -17.20 -2.64 -0.37
CA PRO A 76 -17.53 -3.98 -0.86
C PRO A 76 -16.24 -4.78 -1.10
N LYS A 77 -16.38 -6.10 -1.19
CA LYS A 77 -15.28 -6.97 -1.61
C LYS A 77 -14.69 -6.55 -2.95
N VAL A 78 -13.37 -6.59 -3.04
CA VAL A 78 -12.65 -6.30 -4.30
C VAL A 78 -13.09 -7.28 -5.39
N SER A 79 -13.43 -6.77 -6.54
CA SER A 79 -13.83 -7.57 -7.70
C SER A 79 -12.89 -7.38 -8.88
N GLU A 80 -12.85 -8.36 -9.76
CA GLU A 80 -12.10 -8.23 -11.02
C GLU A 80 -12.62 -7.05 -11.87
N ALA A 81 -13.93 -6.78 -11.82
CA ALA A 81 -14.54 -5.64 -12.51
C ALA A 81 -13.97 -4.30 -12.01
N TYR A 82 -13.75 -4.18 -10.68
CA TYR A 82 -13.11 -3.01 -10.10
C TYR A 82 -11.69 -2.82 -10.63
N VAL A 83 -10.87 -3.88 -10.63
CA VAL A 83 -9.49 -3.84 -11.14
C VAL A 83 -9.44 -3.50 -12.63
N LYS A 84 -10.34 -4.07 -13.45
CA LYS A 84 -10.49 -3.72 -14.87
C LYS A 84 -10.86 -2.24 -15.06
N GLY A 85 -11.71 -1.71 -14.19
CA GLY A 85 -12.07 -0.29 -14.21
C GLY A 85 -10.86 0.60 -13.91
N LEU A 86 -10.04 0.25 -12.92
CA LEU A 86 -8.79 0.97 -12.63
C LEU A 86 -7.82 0.96 -13.83
N LYS A 87 -7.66 -0.19 -14.48
CA LYS A 87 -6.87 -0.30 -15.73
C LYS A 87 -7.41 0.62 -16.82
N ALA A 88 -8.72 0.66 -17.00
CA ALA A 88 -9.37 1.51 -18.00
C ALA A 88 -9.18 3.01 -17.73
N LEU A 89 -8.99 3.42 -16.48
CA LEU A 89 -8.65 4.79 -16.10
C LEU A 89 -7.16 5.13 -16.31
N GLY A 90 -6.34 4.15 -16.68
CA GLY A 90 -4.92 4.34 -16.96
C GLY A 90 -3.98 3.94 -15.82
N PHE A 91 -4.48 3.39 -14.72
CA PHE A 91 -3.62 2.81 -13.69
C PHE A 91 -3.01 1.50 -14.19
N ASN A 92 -1.75 1.26 -13.88
CA ASN A 92 -1.08 0.00 -14.22
C ASN A 92 -0.39 -0.67 -13.02
N ALA A 93 -0.53 -0.10 -11.83
CA ALA A 93 -0.01 -0.67 -10.59
C ALA A 93 -1.02 -0.49 -9.46
N VAL A 94 -1.15 -1.50 -8.60
CA VAL A 94 -2.08 -1.51 -7.47
C VAL A 94 -1.32 -1.89 -6.21
N ARG A 95 -1.38 -1.04 -5.19
CA ARG A 95 -0.96 -1.41 -3.83
C ARG A 95 -2.18 -2.00 -3.12
N ILE A 96 -2.01 -3.18 -2.54
CA ILE A 96 -3.04 -3.97 -1.88
C ILE A 96 -2.66 -4.07 -0.39
N PRO A 97 -3.07 -3.09 0.42
CA PRO A 97 -2.90 -3.16 1.86
C PRO A 97 -3.58 -4.40 2.43
N CYS A 98 -2.90 -5.16 3.32
CA CYS A 98 -3.43 -6.40 3.87
C CYS A 98 -3.23 -6.49 5.39
N ALA A 99 -4.27 -6.99 6.10
CA ALA A 99 -4.18 -7.44 7.47
C ALA A 99 -3.94 -8.95 7.52
N TRP A 100 -3.21 -9.41 8.53
CA TRP A 100 -2.83 -10.82 8.70
C TRP A 100 -3.05 -11.33 10.12
N ASP A 101 -2.86 -10.48 11.14
CA ASP A 101 -2.85 -10.88 12.55
C ASP A 101 -4.15 -11.55 12.99
N TYR A 102 -5.28 -10.93 12.66
CA TYR A 102 -6.59 -11.48 13.06
C TYR A 102 -7.06 -12.64 12.17
N TYR A 103 -6.26 -13.05 11.19
CA TYR A 103 -6.45 -14.27 10.41
C TYR A 103 -5.54 -15.42 10.84
N ILE A 104 -4.81 -15.27 11.96
CA ILE A 104 -3.99 -16.36 12.53
C ILE A 104 -4.91 -17.37 13.22
N VAL A 105 -4.92 -18.60 12.70
CA VAL A 105 -5.74 -19.71 13.24
C VAL A 105 -4.98 -20.55 14.27
N ASN A 106 -3.66 -20.49 14.28
CA ASN A 106 -2.81 -21.16 15.25
C ASN A 106 -1.74 -20.20 15.81
N PRO A 107 -1.95 -19.64 17.03
CA PRO A 107 -1.01 -18.67 17.60
C PRO A 107 0.39 -19.25 17.89
N SER A 108 0.52 -20.56 18.06
CA SER A 108 1.83 -21.19 18.36
C SER A 108 2.74 -21.26 17.14
N THR A 109 2.18 -21.29 15.96
CA THR A 109 2.91 -21.39 14.68
C THR A 109 2.73 -20.16 13.81
N TYR A 110 1.85 -19.24 14.23
CA TYR A 110 1.39 -18.09 13.44
C TYR A 110 0.79 -18.49 12.08
N GLU A 111 0.11 -19.66 12.04
CA GLU A 111 -0.55 -20.17 10.86
C GLU A 111 -1.71 -19.27 10.44
N ILE A 112 -1.68 -18.78 9.20
CA ILE A 112 -2.71 -17.91 8.62
C ILE A 112 -3.83 -18.80 8.06
N ASP A 113 -5.08 -18.35 8.19
CA ASP A 113 -6.23 -18.97 7.55
C ASP A 113 -5.98 -19.14 6.04
N ALA A 114 -6.06 -20.38 5.57
CA ALA A 114 -5.86 -20.70 4.16
C ALA A 114 -6.87 -20.01 3.23
N VAL A 115 -8.11 -19.79 3.71
CA VAL A 115 -9.15 -19.07 2.95
C VAL A 115 -8.74 -17.60 2.76
N TRP A 116 -8.11 -16.98 3.76
CA TRP A 116 -7.61 -15.63 3.62
C TRP A 116 -6.43 -15.53 2.66
N LEU A 117 -5.47 -16.45 2.76
CA LEU A 117 -4.35 -16.53 1.80
C LEU A 117 -4.86 -16.74 0.37
N ASP A 118 -5.90 -17.59 0.19
CA ASP A 118 -6.55 -17.78 -1.11
C ASP A 118 -7.21 -16.49 -1.60
N ARG A 119 -7.86 -15.73 -0.71
CA ARG A 119 -8.51 -14.47 -1.07
C ARG A 119 -7.51 -13.40 -1.50
N VAL A 120 -6.41 -13.21 -0.78
CA VAL A 120 -5.36 -12.28 -1.18
C VAL A 120 -4.76 -12.70 -2.53
N SER A 121 -4.50 -14.00 -2.72
CA SER A 121 -4.03 -14.54 -4.00
C SER A 121 -5.01 -14.26 -5.14
N GLU A 122 -6.32 -14.37 -4.90
CA GLU A 122 -7.35 -14.07 -5.89
C GLU A 122 -7.30 -12.59 -6.33
N VAL A 123 -7.16 -11.65 -5.39
CA VAL A 123 -7.08 -10.21 -5.70
C VAL A 123 -5.79 -9.88 -6.47
N VAL A 124 -4.65 -10.45 -6.07
CA VAL A 124 -3.40 -10.37 -6.85
C VAL A 124 -3.61 -10.92 -8.26
N GLY A 125 -4.32 -12.05 -8.38
CA GLY A 125 -4.65 -12.65 -9.66
C GLY A 125 -5.47 -11.72 -10.57
N TYR A 126 -6.37 -10.93 -10.03
CA TYR A 126 -7.10 -9.92 -10.81
C TYR A 126 -6.17 -8.87 -11.41
N CYS A 127 -5.16 -8.42 -10.65
CA CYS A 127 -4.18 -7.44 -11.14
C CYS A 127 -3.32 -8.06 -12.25
N VAL A 128 -2.68 -9.19 -11.99
CA VAL A 128 -1.76 -9.86 -12.94
C VAL A 128 -2.49 -10.26 -14.23
N ALA A 129 -3.71 -10.80 -14.12
CA ALA A 129 -4.51 -11.19 -15.29
C ALA A 129 -4.91 -9.99 -16.18
N ASN A 130 -4.84 -8.78 -15.65
CA ASN A 130 -5.10 -7.54 -16.38
C ASN A 130 -3.81 -6.77 -16.71
N ASP A 131 -2.65 -7.44 -16.67
CA ASP A 131 -1.34 -6.83 -16.96
C ASP A 131 -1.13 -5.57 -16.11
N MET A 132 -1.31 -5.72 -14.78
CA MET A 132 -1.07 -4.70 -13.77
C MET A 132 -0.13 -5.23 -12.70
N TYR A 133 0.74 -4.38 -12.22
CA TYR A 133 1.62 -4.68 -11.09
C TYR A 133 0.83 -4.65 -9.79
N ALA A 134 1.16 -5.53 -8.86
CA ALA A 134 0.55 -5.63 -7.54
C ALA A 134 1.62 -5.54 -6.45
N ILE A 135 1.37 -4.76 -5.40
CA ILE A 135 2.20 -4.70 -4.20
C ILE A 135 1.36 -5.20 -3.04
N VAL A 136 1.80 -6.27 -2.37
CA VAL A 136 1.20 -6.80 -1.14
C VAL A 136 2.09 -6.47 0.04
N ASN A 137 1.50 -6.04 1.17
CA ASN A 137 2.23 -5.68 2.37
C ASN A 137 1.65 -6.33 3.64
N ILE A 138 2.33 -6.13 4.77
CA ILE A 138 1.72 -6.11 6.10
C ILE A 138 1.42 -4.63 6.36
N HIS A 139 0.10 -4.29 6.39
CA HIS A 139 -0.32 -2.91 6.61
C HIS A 139 -0.30 -2.59 8.11
N TRP A 140 -1.10 -1.62 8.59
CA TRP A 140 -1.21 -1.33 10.02
C TRP A 140 -1.54 -2.59 10.84
N ASP A 141 -2.49 -3.40 10.37
CA ASP A 141 -2.79 -4.76 10.89
C ASP A 141 -2.93 -4.81 12.42
N GLY A 142 -3.57 -3.78 12.98
CA GLY A 142 -3.70 -3.63 14.42
C GLY A 142 -2.44 -3.15 15.14
N GLY A 143 -1.42 -2.72 14.42
CA GLY A 143 -0.19 -2.13 14.97
C GLY A 143 0.84 -3.13 15.49
N TRP A 144 0.57 -4.44 15.42
CA TRP A 144 1.44 -5.44 16.03
C TRP A 144 2.90 -5.40 15.57
N LEU A 145 3.15 -5.01 14.32
CA LEU A 145 4.51 -4.87 13.76
C LEU A 145 4.99 -3.42 13.86
N GLU A 146 4.32 -2.49 13.20
CA GLU A 146 4.83 -1.12 13.03
C GLU A 146 4.89 -0.32 14.33
N GLU A 147 3.94 -0.54 15.26
CA GLU A 147 3.93 0.13 16.56
C GLU A 147 4.92 -0.52 17.55
N SER A 148 5.21 -1.82 17.40
CA SER A 148 6.17 -2.53 18.27
C SER A 148 7.58 -1.98 18.16
N ILE A 149 7.91 -1.35 17.04
CA ILE A 149 9.25 -0.82 16.75
C ILE A 149 9.70 0.19 17.80
N THR A 150 8.79 1.04 18.27
CA THR A 150 9.09 2.06 19.28
C THR A 150 9.38 1.48 20.67
N HIS A 151 8.93 0.24 20.92
CA HIS A 151 9.19 -0.49 22.16
C HIS A 151 10.52 -1.26 22.15
N GLY A 152 11.25 -1.24 21.04
CA GLY A 152 12.50 -1.97 20.85
C GLY A 152 12.30 -3.35 20.22
N TYR A 153 13.41 -4.00 19.87
CA TYR A 153 13.36 -5.31 19.21
C TYR A 153 12.74 -6.37 20.12
N SER A 154 11.80 -7.11 19.55
CA SER A 154 11.17 -8.29 20.15
C SER A 154 11.39 -9.53 19.30
N SER A 155 12.00 -10.57 19.86
CA SER A 155 12.19 -11.84 19.16
C SER A 155 10.86 -12.55 18.86
N GLU A 156 9.80 -12.26 19.60
CA GLU A 156 8.46 -12.80 19.34
C GLU A 156 7.84 -12.13 18.10
N VAL A 157 7.90 -10.80 18.01
CA VAL A 157 7.45 -10.04 16.84
C VAL A 157 8.23 -10.45 15.58
N ASP A 158 9.54 -10.62 15.73
CA ASP A 158 10.42 -11.06 14.65
C ASP A 158 10.05 -12.48 14.15
N ALA A 159 9.85 -13.42 15.05
CA ALA A 159 9.42 -14.78 14.71
C ALA A 159 8.04 -14.80 14.03
N LYS A 160 7.11 -13.98 14.51
CA LYS A 160 5.78 -13.82 13.93
C LYS A 160 5.86 -13.24 12.51
N GLN A 161 6.62 -12.16 12.31
CA GLN A 161 6.83 -11.56 11.01
C GLN A 161 7.45 -12.55 10.01
N LYS A 162 8.48 -13.29 10.45
CA LYS A 162 9.10 -14.34 9.64
C LYS A 162 8.10 -15.41 9.22
N ALA A 163 7.28 -15.90 10.17
CA ALA A 163 6.27 -16.93 9.88
C ALA A 163 5.20 -16.44 8.90
N ILE A 164 4.71 -15.21 9.06
CA ILE A 164 3.73 -14.58 8.18
C ILE A 164 4.30 -14.42 6.77
N TRP A 165 5.48 -13.78 6.63
CA TRP A 165 6.10 -13.59 5.32
C TRP A 165 6.45 -14.89 4.61
N THR A 166 6.88 -15.92 5.35
CA THR A 166 7.13 -17.25 4.77
C THR A 166 5.86 -17.84 4.14
N GLN A 167 4.71 -17.69 4.79
CA GLN A 167 3.42 -18.20 4.28
C GLN A 167 2.93 -17.39 3.08
N ILE A 168 2.98 -16.06 3.16
CA ILE A 168 2.61 -15.17 2.04
C ILE A 168 3.49 -15.48 0.82
N ALA A 169 4.80 -15.53 1.02
CA ALA A 169 5.77 -15.75 -0.04
C ALA A 169 5.59 -17.14 -0.70
N ASN A 170 5.37 -18.19 0.08
CA ASN A 170 5.08 -19.51 -0.46
C ASN A 170 3.77 -19.55 -1.25
N LYS A 171 2.71 -18.93 -0.72
CA LYS A 171 1.40 -18.88 -1.37
C LYS A 171 1.43 -18.18 -2.72
N LEU A 172 2.19 -17.10 -2.82
CA LEU A 172 2.22 -16.22 -3.97
C LEU A 172 3.46 -16.43 -4.87
N ASN A 173 4.26 -17.46 -4.60
CA ASN A 173 5.55 -17.72 -5.28
C ASN A 173 5.42 -17.80 -6.81
N ALA A 174 4.36 -18.40 -7.31
CA ALA A 174 4.18 -18.65 -8.74
C ALA A 174 3.86 -17.40 -9.56
N TYR A 175 3.48 -16.28 -8.93
CA TYR A 175 3.33 -15.01 -9.66
C TYR A 175 4.69 -14.50 -10.11
N ASP A 176 4.73 -13.90 -11.30
CA ASP A 176 5.91 -13.33 -11.91
C ASP A 176 6.29 -11.94 -11.34
N GLU A 177 7.08 -11.18 -12.06
CA GLU A 177 7.53 -9.85 -11.67
C GLU A 177 6.42 -8.80 -11.53
N HIS A 178 5.18 -9.11 -11.96
CA HIS A 178 4.04 -8.23 -11.70
C HIS A 178 3.67 -8.17 -10.22
N LEU A 179 4.12 -9.14 -9.40
CA LEU A 179 3.91 -9.11 -7.96
C LEU A 179 5.19 -8.69 -7.22
N LEU A 180 5.06 -7.67 -6.37
CA LEU A 180 6.07 -7.21 -5.43
C LEU A 180 5.57 -7.39 -3.99
N PHE A 181 6.52 -7.50 -3.04
CA PHE A 181 6.22 -7.52 -1.61
C PHE A 181 6.80 -6.30 -0.92
N ALA A 182 6.04 -5.70 0.00
CA ALA A 182 6.45 -4.59 0.85
C ALA A 182 6.41 -5.02 2.33
N GLY A 183 7.55 -4.90 3.02
CA GLY A 183 7.78 -5.56 4.30
C GLY A 183 6.85 -5.15 5.43
N CYS A 184 6.51 -3.87 5.46
CA CYS A 184 5.68 -3.22 6.47
C CYS A 184 4.84 -2.13 5.81
N ASN A 185 4.16 -1.29 6.61
CA ASN A 185 3.49 -0.09 6.13
C ASN A 185 4.23 1.18 6.58
N GLU A 186 4.01 1.65 7.80
CA GLU A 186 4.60 2.88 8.34
C GLU A 186 5.37 2.61 9.64
N PRO A 187 6.57 2.01 9.56
CA PRO A 187 7.29 1.51 10.72
C PRO A 187 7.66 2.63 11.70
N GLY A 188 7.18 2.53 12.96
CA GLY A 188 7.42 3.50 14.00
C GLY A 188 6.47 4.71 14.00
N GLN A 189 5.31 4.62 13.36
CA GLN A 189 4.33 5.70 13.21
C GLN A 189 3.89 6.33 14.54
N GLN A 190 3.71 5.55 15.60
CA GLN A 190 3.23 6.07 16.88
C GLN A 190 4.11 7.16 17.49
N ASP A 191 5.38 7.18 17.18
CA ASP A 191 6.31 8.17 17.71
C ASP A 191 6.39 9.47 16.88
N GLN A 192 5.56 9.62 15.86
CA GLN A 192 5.34 10.82 15.05
C GLN A 192 6.61 11.65 14.77
N GLY A 193 7.71 10.98 14.48
CA GLY A 193 8.97 11.64 14.20
C GLY A 193 10.01 11.63 15.32
N ASN A 194 9.72 11.08 16.49
CA ASN A 194 10.71 10.84 17.53
C ASN A 194 11.36 9.46 17.46
N VAL A 195 11.36 8.85 16.27
CA VAL A 195 12.05 7.59 16.01
C VAL A 195 13.55 7.82 16.26
N GLY A 196 14.03 7.46 17.43
CA GLY A 196 15.45 7.54 17.77
C GLY A 196 16.27 6.49 17.02
N THR A 197 17.59 6.61 17.05
CA THR A 197 18.53 5.66 16.42
C THR A 197 18.26 4.19 16.80
N SER A 198 17.80 3.94 18.03
CA SER A 198 17.44 2.58 18.47
C SER A 198 16.24 1.99 17.71
N ALA A 199 15.27 2.81 17.32
CA ALA A 199 14.12 2.35 16.55
C ALA A 199 14.51 2.05 15.09
N ILE A 200 15.45 2.82 14.52
CA ILE A 200 15.99 2.55 13.19
C ILE A 200 16.69 1.20 13.15
N ASP A 201 17.47 0.84 14.18
CA ASP A 201 18.10 -0.45 14.30
C ASP A 201 17.05 -1.60 14.38
N VAL A 202 15.90 -1.35 15.01
CA VAL A 202 14.78 -2.31 15.06
C VAL A 202 14.12 -2.46 13.69
N ILE A 203 13.86 -1.35 12.99
CA ILE A 203 13.34 -1.36 11.61
C ILE A 203 14.23 -2.22 10.73
N LEU A 204 15.54 -1.94 10.72
CA LEU A 204 16.50 -2.68 9.90
C LEU A 204 16.53 -4.18 10.20
N LYS A 205 16.37 -4.58 11.46
CA LYS A 205 16.30 -6.00 11.83
C LYS A 205 15.05 -6.66 11.29
N TYR A 206 13.89 -6.03 11.44
CA TYR A 206 12.63 -6.57 10.93
C TYR A 206 12.60 -6.61 9.40
N GLU A 207 13.15 -5.60 8.72
CA GLU A 207 13.29 -5.63 7.27
C GLU A 207 14.24 -6.72 6.78
N GLN A 208 15.34 -6.96 7.50
CA GLN A 208 16.24 -8.07 7.19
C GLN A 208 15.53 -9.41 7.34
N THR A 209 14.73 -9.58 8.41
CA THR A 209 13.90 -10.77 8.61
C THR A 209 12.89 -10.98 7.48
N PHE A 210 12.24 -9.90 7.01
CA PHE A 210 11.35 -9.95 5.85
C PHE A 210 12.08 -10.43 4.59
N ILE A 211 13.20 -9.81 4.24
CA ILE A 211 14.00 -10.16 3.06
C ILE A 211 14.42 -11.62 3.13
N ASP A 212 15.02 -12.03 4.24
CA ASP A 212 15.52 -13.41 4.43
C ASP A 212 14.40 -14.44 4.36
N ALA A 213 13.25 -14.14 4.97
CA ALA A 213 12.07 -15.02 4.94
C ALA A 213 11.54 -15.22 3.52
N VAL A 214 11.43 -14.15 2.73
CA VAL A 214 11.00 -14.24 1.33
C VAL A 214 12.03 -14.99 0.48
N ARG A 215 13.31 -14.64 0.56
CA ARG A 215 14.38 -15.28 -0.20
C ARG A 215 14.48 -16.79 0.07
N ALA A 216 14.31 -17.19 1.34
CA ALA A 216 14.37 -18.60 1.75
C ALA A 216 13.29 -19.48 1.10
N THR A 217 12.19 -18.92 0.61
CA THR A 217 11.13 -19.69 -0.08
C THR A 217 11.54 -20.13 -1.49
N GLY A 218 12.57 -19.53 -2.08
CA GLY A 218 13.07 -19.91 -3.41
C GLY A 218 12.07 -19.62 -4.55
N GLY A 219 12.22 -20.31 -5.68
CA GLY A 219 11.38 -20.10 -6.85
C GLY A 219 11.47 -18.66 -7.36
N ASN A 220 10.34 -18.06 -7.75
CA ASN A 220 10.30 -16.67 -8.19
C ASN A 220 10.71 -15.67 -7.09
N ASN A 221 10.51 -16.05 -5.83
CA ASN A 221 10.87 -15.19 -4.69
C ASN A 221 12.39 -15.06 -4.50
N ALA A 222 13.19 -15.97 -5.07
CA ALA A 222 14.64 -15.86 -5.06
C ALA A 222 15.14 -14.57 -5.73
N SER A 223 14.37 -14.02 -6.69
CA SER A 223 14.74 -12.79 -7.42
C SER A 223 13.62 -11.73 -7.46
N ARG A 224 12.52 -11.93 -6.74
CA ARG A 224 11.42 -10.95 -6.66
C ARG A 224 11.92 -9.62 -6.12
N CYS A 225 11.45 -8.51 -6.73
CA CYS A 225 11.71 -7.19 -6.17
C CYS A 225 10.94 -7.00 -4.86
N LEU A 226 11.63 -6.50 -3.85
CA LEU A 226 11.11 -6.25 -2.51
C LEU A 226 11.17 -4.76 -2.20
N ILE A 227 10.22 -4.31 -1.39
CA ILE A 227 10.08 -2.91 -1.00
C ILE A 227 10.26 -2.83 0.51
N VAL A 228 11.18 -1.97 0.95
CA VAL A 228 11.45 -1.68 2.35
C VAL A 228 11.04 -0.25 2.68
N GLN A 229 10.63 -0.01 3.92
CA GLN A 229 10.07 1.26 4.33
C GLN A 229 11.08 2.07 5.14
N GLY A 230 11.31 3.33 4.75
CA GLY A 230 12.02 4.25 5.61
C GLY A 230 11.26 4.52 6.91
N PRO A 231 11.94 5.01 7.96
CA PRO A 231 11.32 5.27 9.25
C PRO A 231 10.09 6.15 9.12
N TYR A 232 8.93 5.66 9.59
CA TYR A 232 7.64 6.37 9.49
C TYR A 232 7.24 6.73 8.05
N THR A 233 7.85 6.08 7.04
CA THR A 233 7.75 6.45 5.62
C THR A 233 7.96 7.95 5.36
N ASN A 234 8.59 8.65 6.29
CA ASN A 234 8.87 10.08 6.22
C ASN A 234 10.10 10.35 5.38
N ILE A 235 10.01 11.26 4.41
CA ILE A 235 11.09 11.57 3.47
C ILE A 235 12.35 12.05 4.20
N ASP A 236 12.22 13.03 5.10
CA ASP A 236 13.39 13.62 5.76
C ASP A 236 14.11 12.61 6.66
N LYS A 237 13.36 11.76 7.38
CA LYS A 237 13.95 10.70 8.20
C LYS A 237 14.59 9.61 7.34
N THR A 238 13.94 9.22 6.25
CA THR A 238 14.48 8.24 5.33
C THR A 238 15.80 8.72 4.71
N VAL A 239 15.88 10.00 4.35
CA VAL A 239 17.10 10.55 3.74
C VAL A 239 18.23 10.74 4.76
N ASN A 240 17.90 11.16 5.98
CA ASN A 240 18.90 11.55 6.97
C ASN A 240 19.40 10.37 7.83
N ASP A 241 18.52 9.43 8.16
CA ASP A 241 18.75 8.50 9.26
C ASP A 241 18.73 7.03 8.82
N TYR A 242 18.22 6.73 7.60
CA TYR A 242 17.99 5.36 7.17
C TYR A 242 19.05 4.87 6.16
N THR A 243 19.42 3.62 6.28
CA THR A 243 20.27 2.90 5.33
C THR A 243 19.53 1.65 4.83
N MET A 244 19.74 1.30 3.56
CA MET A 244 19.12 0.10 3.00
C MET A 244 19.60 -1.17 3.72
N PRO A 245 18.69 -2.11 4.03
CA PRO A 245 19.07 -3.44 4.50
C PRO A 245 19.85 -4.20 3.41
N LYS A 246 20.41 -5.35 3.76
CA LYS A 246 21.17 -6.16 2.84
C LYS A 246 20.26 -7.14 2.10
N ASP A 247 20.47 -7.27 0.80
CA ASP A 247 19.93 -8.37 0.01
C ASP A 247 21.09 -9.07 -0.71
N GLU A 248 21.14 -10.39 -0.63
CA GLU A 248 22.14 -11.19 -1.36
C GLU A 248 21.91 -11.15 -2.87
N VAL A 249 20.70 -10.79 -3.30
CA VAL A 249 20.35 -10.62 -4.71
C VAL A 249 20.45 -9.14 -5.08
N PRO A 250 21.44 -8.76 -5.90
CA PRO A 250 21.68 -7.36 -6.20
C PRO A 250 20.51 -6.73 -6.97
N ASP A 251 20.33 -5.44 -6.77
CA ASP A 251 19.39 -4.59 -7.53
C ASP A 251 17.94 -5.07 -7.48
N ARG A 252 17.49 -5.62 -6.32
CA ARG A 252 16.12 -6.10 -6.12
C ARG A 252 15.34 -5.38 -5.01
N LEU A 253 15.95 -4.37 -4.38
CA LEU A 253 15.30 -3.57 -3.35
C LEU A 253 14.85 -2.21 -3.89
N MET A 254 13.68 -1.78 -3.41
CA MET A 254 13.13 -0.43 -3.57
C MET A 254 12.87 0.15 -2.19
N VAL A 255 12.87 1.47 -2.05
CA VAL A 255 12.52 2.16 -0.80
C VAL A 255 11.16 2.83 -0.93
N GLU A 256 10.33 2.71 0.11
CA GLU A 256 8.99 3.32 0.17
C GLU A 256 8.95 4.48 1.16
N VAL A 257 8.31 5.55 0.73
CA VAL A 257 7.92 6.71 1.55
C VAL A 257 6.46 7.06 1.26
N HIS A 258 5.81 7.74 2.19
CA HIS A 258 4.48 8.32 2.01
C HIS A 258 4.56 9.84 1.98
N PHE A 259 3.58 10.50 1.37
CA PHE A 259 3.59 11.95 1.26
C PHE A 259 2.21 12.54 1.56
N TYR A 260 2.11 13.17 2.73
CA TYR A 260 0.89 13.81 3.22
C TYR A 260 1.14 15.26 3.71
N ASP A 261 2.16 15.93 3.13
CA ASP A 261 2.45 17.33 3.47
C ASP A 261 1.71 18.32 2.57
N PRO A 262 1.19 19.41 3.17
CA PRO A 262 1.13 19.66 4.60
C PRO A 262 -0.04 18.94 5.27
N TYR A 263 0.17 18.42 6.47
CA TYR A 263 -0.85 17.74 7.29
C TYR A 263 -2.15 18.54 7.39
N GLN A 264 -2.06 19.86 7.51
CA GLN A 264 -3.21 20.75 7.59
C GLN A 264 -4.13 20.67 6.36
N PHE A 265 -3.59 20.38 5.18
CA PHE A 265 -4.38 20.25 3.96
C PHE A 265 -4.84 18.81 3.70
N THR A 266 -4.00 17.84 4.03
CA THR A 266 -4.20 16.46 3.61
C THR A 266 -4.99 15.63 4.62
N MET A 267 -4.83 15.88 5.94
CA MET A 267 -5.32 14.99 6.99
C MET A 267 -6.02 15.67 8.17
N MET A 268 -5.78 16.95 8.42
CA MET A 268 -6.32 17.66 9.58
C MET A 268 -7.84 17.85 9.47
N ASN A 269 -8.59 17.43 10.49
CA ASN A 269 -10.05 17.38 10.46
C ASN A 269 -10.76 18.70 10.83
N HIS A 270 -10.14 19.55 11.63
CA HIS A 270 -10.67 20.82 12.11
C HIS A 270 -9.55 21.72 12.59
N ASP A 271 -9.87 22.98 12.81
CA ASP A 271 -8.91 23.94 13.38
C ASP A 271 -8.49 23.52 14.79
N GLU A 272 -7.21 23.64 15.04
CA GLU A 272 -6.58 23.36 16.32
C GLU A 272 -5.91 24.63 16.89
N THR A 273 -5.60 24.62 18.18
CA THR A 273 -4.95 25.77 18.84
C THR A 273 -3.58 26.12 18.25
N TRP A 274 -2.92 25.19 17.59
CA TRP A 274 -1.59 25.34 17.01
C TRP A 274 -1.60 25.63 15.51
N SER A 275 -2.70 25.37 14.78
CA SER A 275 -2.84 25.67 13.35
C SER A 275 -4.29 25.65 12.90
N ASN A 276 -4.61 26.41 11.86
CA ASN A 276 -5.85 26.25 11.11
C ASN A 276 -5.72 25.13 10.07
N VAL A 277 -6.83 24.50 9.74
CA VAL A 277 -6.93 23.63 8.54
C VAL A 277 -6.67 24.47 7.29
N PHE A 278 -5.90 23.91 6.36
CA PHE A 278 -5.80 24.52 5.03
C PHE A 278 -6.90 23.94 4.13
N LEU A 279 -7.78 24.80 3.69
CA LEU A 279 -8.82 24.47 2.71
C LEU A 279 -8.37 24.76 1.28
N TYR A 280 -7.40 25.66 1.14
CA TYR A 280 -6.90 26.16 -0.13
C TYR A 280 -5.38 26.01 -0.21
N TRP A 281 -4.92 25.34 -1.27
CA TRP A 281 -3.51 25.03 -1.50
C TRP A 281 -3.11 25.31 -2.95
N GLY A 282 -1.89 25.78 -3.12
CA GLY A 282 -1.32 26.21 -4.40
C GLY A 282 -1.44 27.71 -4.57
N LYS A 283 -0.34 28.38 -4.99
CA LYS A 283 -0.19 29.83 -5.05
C LYS A 283 -1.33 30.56 -5.75
N ASP A 284 -1.93 29.93 -6.77
CA ASP A 284 -3.02 30.50 -7.58
C ASP A 284 -4.42 30.06 -7.11
N ASN A 285 -4.51 29.31 -5.99
CA ASN A 285 -5.74 28.76 -5.47
C ASN A 285 -6.13 29.35 -4.10
N HIS A 286 -5.52 30.42 -3.68
CA HIS A 286 -5.86 31.09 -2.41
C HIS A 286 -7.15 31.89 -2.53
N VAL A 287 -7.93 31.90 -1.44
CA VAL A 287 -9.13 32.75 -1.30
C VAL A 287 -8.76 34.01 -0.52
N SER A 288 -9.02 35.17 -1.10
CA SER A 288 -8.63 36.46 -0.50
C SER A 288 -9.25 36.65 0.89
N GLY A 289 -8.38 36.92 1.89
CA GLY A 289 -8.78 37.13 3.29
C GLY A 289 -9.09 35.86 4.08
N SER A 290 -9.00 34.67 3.48
CA SER A 290 -9.22 33.42 4.21
C SER A 290 -8.03 33.06 5.08
N ILE A 291 -8.30 32.69 6.35
CA ILE A 291 -7.32 32.14 7.30
C ILE A 291 -6.98 30.67 6.98
N HIS A 292 -7.72 30.06 6.08
CA HIS A 292 -7.57 28.65 5.66
C HIS A 292 -6.74 28.49 4.36
N ASN A 293 -6.08 29.55 3.89
CA ASN A 293 -5.08 29.43 2.84
C ASN A 293 -3.81 28.74 3.39
N ALA A 294 -3.17 27.91 2.58
CA ALA A 294 -1.88 27.37 2.93
C ALA A 294 -0.87 28.51 3.16
N THR A 295 -0.12 28.43 4.23
CA THR A 295 0.88 29.43 4.61
C THR A 295 2.32 28.98 4.36
N GLY A 296 2.47 27.81 3.71
CA GLY A 296 3.72 27.18 3.34
C GLY A 296 3.49 25.77 2.81
N TYR A 297 4.57 25.06 2.52
CA TYR A 297 4.55 23.68 2.03
C TYR A 297 3.79 23.53 0.69
N GLU A 298 3.92 24.53 -0.16
CA GLU A 298 3.30 24.52 -1.49
C GLU A 298 4.25 23.92 -2.55
N GLU A 299 4.11 24.27 -3.82
CA GLU A 299 4.75 23.60 -4.97
C GLU A 299 6.27 23.42 -4.82
N ASP A 300 6.97 24.48 -4.35
CA ASP A 300 8.43 24.43 -4.19
C ASP A 300 8.87 23.44 -3.10
N TYR A 301 8.06 23.31 -2.05
CA TYR A 301 8.33 22.32 -0.98
C TYR A 301 8.15 20.89 -1.50
N VAL A 302 7.04 20.61 -2.20
CA VAL A 302 6.81 19.28 -2.80
C VAL A 302 7.97 18.89 -3.69
N LYS A 303 8.39 19.79 -4.58
CA LYS A 303 9.53 19.56 -5.46
C LYS A 303 10.82 19.28 -4.68
N GLN A 304 11.10 20.05 -3.61
CA GLN A 304 12.29 19.86 -2.79
C GLN A 304 12.29 18.49 -2.09
N GLN A 305 11.16 18.04 -1.60
CA GLN A 305 11.04 16.73 -0.94
C GLN A 305 11.37 15.59 -1.89
N PHE A 306 10.79 15.57 -3.09
CA PHE A 306 11.12 14.53 -4.07
C PHE A 306 12.54 14.65 -4.63
N GLN A 307 13.10 15.86 -4.72
CA GLN A 307 14.52 16.05 -5.07
C GLN A 307 15.44 15.40 -4.03
N LYS A 308 15.10 15.43 -2.73
CA LYS A 308 15.87 14.72 -1.69
C LYS A 308 15.88 13.21 -1.96
N MET A 309 14.70 12.61 -2.22
CA MET A 309 14.58 11.19 -2.53
C MET A 309 15.33 10.81 -3.79
N LYS A 310 15.25 11.65 -4.84
CA LYS A 310 16.02 11.44 -6.07
C LYS A 310 17.51 11.36 -5.78
N THR A 311 18.05 12.33 -5.06
CA THR A 311 19.49 12.42 -4.76
C THR A 311 19.95 11.30 -3.84
N ALA A 312 19.14 10.95 -2.83
CA ALA A 312 19.52 9.94 -1.86
C ALA A 312 19.43 8.52 -2.38
N TYR A 313 18.49 8.23 -3.28
CA TYR A 313 18.15 6.87 -3.71
C TYR A 313 18.07 6.69 -5.23
N ALA A 314 17.19 7.39 -5.96
CA ALA A 314 16.95 7.15 -7.38
C ALA A 314 18.20 7.33 -8.25
N ASP A 315 19.00 8.37 -8.00
CA ASP A 315 20.27 8.61 -8.71
C ASP A 315 21.33 7.55 -8.40
N LYS A 316 21.16 6.80 -7.30
CA LYS A 316 22.03 5.67 -6.92
C LYS A 316 21.52 4.31 -7.43
N GLY A 317 20.43 4.31 -8.21
CA GLY A 317 19.87 3.07 -8.77
C GLY A 317 18.85 2.37 -7.86
N ILE A 318 18.48 2.96 -6.72
CA ILE A 318 17.45 2.45 -5.81
C ILE A 318 16.14 3.16 -6.11
N PRO A 319 15.13 2.47 -6.69
CA PRO A 319 13.84 3.09 -6.98
C PRO A 319 13.11 3.50 -5.72
N VAL A 320 12.33 4.57 -5.84
CA VAL A 320 11.52 5.12 -4.76
C VAL A 320 10.04 4.89 -5.08
N ILE A 321 9.33 4.24 -4.17
CA ILE A 321 7.88 4.11 -4.19
C ILE A 321 7.29 5.19 -3.27
N VAL A 322 6.42 6.04 -3.81
CA VAL A 322 5.53 6.87 -2.99
C VAL A 322 4.28 6.05 -2.76
N GLY A 323 4.29 5.22 -1.71
CA GLY A 323 3.28 4.19 -1.47
C GLY A 323 1.90 4.76 -1.19
N GLU A 324 1.85 5.97 -0.62
CA GLU A 324 0.61 6.68 -0.34
C GLU A 324 0.78 8.19 -0.50
N TYR A 325 -0.23 8.81 -1.10
CA TYR A 325 -0.45 10.25 -1.08
C TYR A 325 -1.91 10.53 -1.43
N SER A 326 -2.55 11.43 -0.73
CA SER A 326 -3.87 11.99 -1.07
C SER A 326 -4.15 13.24 -0.25
N ALA A 327 -5.16 14.00 -0.66
CA ALA A 327 -5.67 15.12 0.11
C ALA A 327 -7.14 14.88 0.48
N MET A 328 -7.49 15.12 1.75
CA MET A 328 -8.83 14.94 2.27
C MET A 328 -9.84 15.79 1.47
N LYS A 329 -10.95 15.18 1.10
CA LYS A 329 -12.11 15.90 0.56
C LYS A 329 -12.91 16.48 1.72
N ARG A 330 -13.13 17.79 1.72
CA ARG A 330 -13.90 18.51 2.73
C ARG A 330 -15.10 19.17 2.10
N THR A 331 -16.21 19.19 2.85
CA THR A 331 -17.47 19.80 2.44
C THR A 331 -18.01 20.68 3.55
N LYS A 332 -18.94 21.58 3.21
CA LYS A 332 -19.62 22.41 4.20
C LYS A 332 -20.58 21.63 5.12
N GLU A 333 -20.90 20.39 4.78
CA GLU A 333 -21.71 19.48 5.58
C GLU A 333 -20.90 18.69 6.62
N ASP A 334 -19.58 18.70 6.52
CA ASP A 334 -18.70 17.98 7.45
C ASP A 334 -18.79 18.58 8.84
N LYS A 335 -18.77 17.71 9.83
CA LYS A 335 -18.88 18.08 11.23
C LYS A 335 -17.61 17.78 11.99
N ILE A 336 -17.36 18.57 13.03
CA ILE A 336 -16.33 18.25 14.01
C ILE A 336 -16.74 16.96 14.72
N GLU A 337 -15.81 15.99 14.74
CA GLU A 337 -16.07 14.67 15.30
C GLU A 337 -16.62 14.73 16.72
N GLY A 338 -17.67 13.93 16.97
CA GLY A 338 -18.35 13.89 18.27
C GLY A 338 -19.27 15.07 18.57
N THR A 339 -19.46 16.01 17.61
CA THR A 339 -20.30 17.20 17.79
C THR A 339 -21.36 17.34 16.69
N SER A 340 -22.25 18.34 16.83
CA SER A 340 -23.17 18.76 15.77
C SER A 340 -22.68 20.00 15.00
N GLU A 341 -21.51 20.53 15.36
CA GLU A 341 -20.93 21.74 14.80
C GLU A 341 -20.29 21.46 13.44
N LEU A 342 -20.50 22.38 12.48
CA LEU A 342 -19.89 22.28 11.15
C LEU A 342 -18.40 22.61 11.23
N ALA A 343 -17.58 21.77 10.63
CA ALA A 343 -16.12 21.97 10.59
C ALA A 343 -15.72 23.10 9.62
N TYR A 344 -16.45 23.24 8.50
CA TYR A 344 -16.07 24.16 7.41
C TYR A 344 -17.28 24.95 6.87
N PRO A 345 -18.00 25.75 7.72
CA PRO A 345 -19.25 26.38 7.30
C PRO A 345 -19.09 27.37 6.14
N ASP A 346 -17.92 28.00 6.04
CA ASP A 346 -17.61 29.06 5.07
C ASP A 346 -16.68 28.58 3.92
N ILE A 347 -16.58 27.27 3.70
CA ILE A 347 -15.71 26.73 2.64
C ILE A 347 -16.18 27.19 1.24
N ASP A 348 -15.27 27.74 0.45
CA ASP A 348 -15.44 27.84 -0.99
C ASP A 348 -15.20 26.46 -1.61
N GLN A 349 -16.27 25.76 -1.88
CA GLN A 349 -16.22 24.36 -2.32
C GLN A 349 -15.55 24.19 -3.68
N GLU A 350 -15.72 25.14 -4.59
CA GLU A 350 -15.12 25.10 -5.92
C GLU A 350 -13.60 25.26 -5.79
N MET A 351 -13.16 26.25 -5.02
CA MET A 351 -11.73 26.49 -4.81
C MET A 351 -11.07 25.35 -4.03
N HIS A 352 -11.77 24.77 -3.02
CA HIS A 352 -11.26 23.60 -2.32
C HIS A 352 -11.06 22.40 -3.25
N ASN A 353 -12.06 22.09 -4.08
CA ASN A 353 -11.97 21.00 -5.04
C ASN A 353 -10.84 21.23 -6.06
N LYS A 354 -10.67 22.47 -6.54
CA LYS A 354 -9.58 22.88 -7.42
C LYS A 354 -8.22 22.70 -6.73
N SER A 355 -8.09 23.16 -5.47
CA SER A 355 -6.87 23.00 -4.68
C SER A 355 -6.52 21.53 -4.47
N ARG A 356 -7.51 20.67 -4.16
CA ARG A 356 -7.33 19.25 -3.98
C ARG A 356 -6.86 18.54 -5.26
N ALA A 357 -7.49 18.84 -6.39
CA ALA A 357 -7.08 18.30 -7.69
C ALA A 357 -5.66 18.74 -8.06
N TYR A 358 -5.37 20.01 -7.85
CA TYR A 358 -4.04 20.58 -8.14
C TYR A 358 -2.94 20.02 -7.25
N TRP A 359 -3.20 19.83 -5.94
CA TRP A 359 -2.24 19.19 -5.04
C TRP A 359 -1.89 17.76 -5.50
N ASN A 360 -2.89 16.95 -5.83
CA ASN A 360 -2.68 15.60 -6.35
C ASN A 360 -1.89 15.60 -7.67
N GLU A 361 -2.18 16.54 -8.57
CA GLU A 361 -1.43 16.72 -9.81
C GLU A 361 0.03 17.07 -9.52
N VAL A 362 0.30 18.06 -8.66
CA VAL A 362 1.66 18.51 -8.33
C VAL A 362 2.46 17.36 -7.70
N VAL A 363 1.89 16.66 -6.72
CA VAL A 363 2.57 15.53 -6.07
C VAL A 363 2.89 14.43 -7.07
N THR A 364 1.91 14.03 -7.90
CA THR A 364 2.11 13.02 -8.95
C THR A 364 3.20 13.43 -9.93
N ARG A 365 3.15 14.66 -10.40
CA ARG A 365 4.10 15.21 -11.39
C ARG A 365 5.50 15.28 -10.80
N GLU A 366 5.64 15.84 -9.60
CA GLU A 366 6.96 16.00 -8.98
C GLU A 366 7.55 14.66 -8.56
N ALA A 367 6.76 13.71 -8.05
CA ALA A 367 7.23 12.36 -7.81
C ALA A 367 7.82 11.72 -9.08
N LYS A 368 7.09 11.77 -10.19
CA LYS A 368 7.54 11.20 -11.47
C LYS A 368 8.76 11.91 -12.03
N ASN A 369 8.81 13.25 -11.98
CA ASN A 369 9.94 14.05 -12.44
C ASN A 369 11.23 13.74 -11.68
N HIS A 370 11.10 13.23 -10.46
CA HIS A 370 12.22 12.88 -9.59
C HIS A 370 12.48 11.36 -9.50
N GLY A 371 11.92 10.57 -10.43
CA GLY A 371 12.19 9.13 -10.53
C GLY A 371 11.49 8.28 -9.47
N CYS A 372 10.44 8.80 -8.85
CA CYS A 372 9.60 8.07 -7.91
C CYS A 372 8.36 7.49 -8.62
N VAL A 373 7.82 6.40 -8.09
CA VAL A 373 6.58 5.76 -8.56
C VAL A 373 5.44 6.09 -7.59
N PRO A 374 4.46 6.94 -7.97
CA PRO A 374 3.39 7.37 -7.08
C PRO A 374 2.22 6.38 -7.04
N PHE A 375 1.68 6.12 -5.83
CA PHE A 375 0.48 5.34 -5.58
C PHE A 375 -0.55 6.18 -4.84
N TYR A 376 -1.61 6.59 -5.52
CA TYR A 376 -2.70 7.37 -4.93
C TYR A 376 -3.43 6.57 -3.85
N TRP A 377 -3.66 7.18 -2.66
CA TRP A 377 -4.39 6.56 -1.57
C TRP A 377 -5.89 6.73 -1.77
N GLU A 378 -6.58 5.64 -2.15
CA GLU A 378 -8.00 5.60 -2.45
C GLU A 378 -8.73 4.67 -1.46
N THR A 379 -9.74 5.19 -0.76
CA THR A 379 -10.46 4.50 0.31
C THR A 379 -11.94 4.24 0.01
N GLY A 380 -12.38 4.42 -1.25
CA GLY A 380 -13.77 4.31 -1.68
C GLY A 380 -14.48 5.65 -1.85
N GLY A 381 -13.78 6.78 -1.59
CA GLY A 381 -14.31 8.13 -1.74
C GLY A 381 -14.37 8.62 -3.17
N ASP A 382 -13.35 8.33 -3.95
CA ASP A 382 -13.16 8.86 -5.31
C ASP A 382 -13.52 7.86 -6.41
N MET A 383 -13.50 6.56 -6.10
CA MET A 383 -13.80 5.48 -7.04
C MET A 383 -15.05 4.71 -6.67
N ASN A 384 -15.81 4.32 -7.68
CA ASN A 384 -16.88 3.34 -7.51
C ASN A 384 -16.27 1.95 -7.37
N ARG A 385 -16.32 1.38 -6.19
CA ARG A 385 -15.71 0.08 -5.87
C ARG A 385 -16.33 -1.11 -6.62
N GLY A 386 -17.52 -0.95 -7.19
CA GLY A 386 -18.15 -1.99 -8.01
C GLY A 386 -17.64 -2.02 -9.45
N THR A 387 -17.33 -0.84 -10.03
CA THR A 387 -17.01 -0.68 -11.45
C THR A 387 -15.60 -0.17 -11.74
N GLY A 388 -14.92 0.39 -10.75
CA GLY A 388 -13.63 1.06 -10.94
C GLY A 388 -13.71 2.38 -11.70
N THR A 389 -14.89 2.97 -11.88
CA THR A 389 -15.03 4.28 -12.49
C THR A 389 -14.86 5.40 -11.46
N ALA A 390 -14.38 6.57 -11.86
CA ALA A 390 -14.37 7.75 -11.00
C ALA A 390 -15.81 8.15 -10.60
N LYS A 391 -15.95 8.70 -9.37
CA LYS A 391 -17.22 9.24 -8.84
C LYS A 391 -17.38 10.71 -9.19
#